data_cc0014123720471045beee6cfd1c5b3d
#
_entry.id   cc0014123720471045beee6cfd1c5b3d
#
_cell.length_a   1.000
_cell.length_b   1.000
_cell.length_c   1.000
_cell.angle_alpha   90.00
_cell.angle_beta   90.00
_cell.angle_gamma   90.00
#
_symmetry.space_group_name_H-M   'P 1'
#
loop_
_entity.id
_entity.type
_entity.pdbx_description
1 polymer ?
#
loop_
_entity_poly.entity_id
_entity_poly.type
_entity_poly.pdbx_seq_one_letter_code
_entity_poly.pdbx_strand_id
1 'polypeptide(L)'
;MTPPPLSPQQRRQDTLDRLERDVDAWVATADAASGTPYLVPLSFLWDGGSLLIATPSSSPTGQNLQSTGKVRVGIGPTRDLVLIEGTVGEILAAAEVPDEVGDAFAAKTGFDPRQLTGYSYFRLHPQRLQAWREANELEDRELMRGGRWRV
;
A
#
# COMPACT_ATOMS: atom_id res chain seq x y z
N MET A 1 27.62 4.18 13.46
CA MET A 1 27.24 3.02 14.31
C MET A 1 25.80 2.62 14.02
N THR A 2 25.57 1.36 13.76
CA THR A 2 24.22 0.85 13.54
C THR A 2 23.51 0.71 14.89
N PRO A 3 22.30 1.28 15.06
CA PRO A 3 21.56 1.09 16.30
C PRO A 3 21.15 -0.38 16.50
N PRO A 4 20.91 -0.80 17.74
CA PRO A 4 20.44 -2.17 17.97
C PRO A 4 19.09 -2.39 17.28
N PRO A 5 18.79 -3.65 16.90
CA PRO A 5 17.52 -3.95 16.24
C PRO A 5 16.33 -3.66 17.15
N LEU A 6 15.26 -3.11 16.57
CA LEU A 6 13.99 -2.95 17.27
C LEU A 6 13.33 -4.31 17.45
N SER A 7 12.56 -4.47 18.52
CA SER A 7 11.76 -5.66 18.70
C SER A 7 10.68 -5.77 17.62
N PRO A 8 10.20 -6.99 17.30
CA PRO A 8 9.08 -7.14 16.37
C PRO A 8 7.83 -6.35 16.79
N GLN A 9 7.54 -6.27 18.08
CA GLN A 9 6.41 -5.51 18.62
C GLN A 9 6.57 -4.01 18.34
N GLN A 10 7.77 -3.47 18.54
CA GLN A 10 8.04 -2.07 18.27
C GLN A 10 7.97 -1.77 16.76
N ARG A 11 8.48 -2.68 15.94
CA ARG A 11 8.40 -2.54 14.47
C ARG A 11 6.96 -2.57 13.98
N ARG A 12 6.12 -3.40 14.57
CA ARG A 12 4.68 -3.41 14.26
C ARG A 12 4.06 -2.06 14.60
N GLN A 13 4.31 -1.54 15.79
CA GLN A 13 3.75 -0.25 16.20
C GLN A 13 4.22 0.88 15.29
N ASP A 14 5.52 0.93 14.99
CA ASP A 14 6.09 1.94 14.09
C ASP A 14 5.48 1.84 12.69
N THR A 15 5.22 0.61 12.22
CA THR A 15 4.56 0.38 10.93
C THR A 15 3.13 0.91 10.92
N LEU A 16 2.36 0.62 11.98
CA LEU A 16 0.99 1.12 12.09
C LEU A 16 0.96 2.65 12.16
N ASP A 17 1.85 3.25 12.91
CA ASP A 17 1.98 4.71 12.99
C ASP A 17 2.32 5.31 11.62
N ARG A 18 3.20 4.66 10.88
CA ARG A 18 3.58 5.09 9.53
C ARG A 18 2.42 4.98 8.55
N LEU A 19 1.67 3.90 8.58
CA LEU A 19 0.50 3.71 7.72
C LEU A 19 -0.57 4.79 7.97
N GLU A 20 -0.72 5.22 9.22
CA GLU A 20 -1.62 6.32 9.56
C GLU A 20 -1.12 7.67 9.09
N ARG A 21 0.18 7.92 9.20
CA ARG A 21 0.79 9.24 9.01
C ARG A 21 1.23 9.50 7.58
N ASP A 22 1.88 8.51 6.94
CA ASP A 22 2.48 8.71 5.62
C ASP A 22 1.39 8.78 4.55
N VAL A 23 1.64 9.60 3.54
CA VAL A 23 0.66 9.90 2.48
C VAL A 23 0.99 9.15 1.21
N ASP A 24 2.27 9.02 0.89
CA ASP A 24 2.74 8.50 -0.40
C ASP A 24 3.44 7.16 -0.27
N ALA A 25 3.33 6.35 -1.31
CA ALA A 25 3.95 5.04 -1.39
C ALA A 25 4.43 4.77 -2.82
N TRP A 26 5.39 3.87 -2.95
CA TRP A 26 5.74 3.27 -4.23
C TRP A 26 4.84 2.06 -4.45
N VAL A 27 4.18 2.00 -5.60
CA VAL A 27 3.26 0.92 -5.97
C VAL A 27 3.80 0.19 -7.18
N ALA A 28 4.09 -1.09 -6.99
CA ALA A 28 4.63 -1.97 -8.02
C ALA A 28 3.57 -2.96 -8.48
N THR A 29 3.42 -3.08 -9.78
CA THR A 29 2.54 -4.05 -10.45
C THR A 29 3.27 -4.67 -11.63
N ALA A 30 2.66 -5.67 -12.26
CA ALA A 30 3.23 -6.29 -13.45
C ALA A 30 2.14 -6.51 -14.50
N ASP A 31 2.53 -6.41 -15.76
CA ASP A 31 1.67 -6.73 -16.89
C ASP A 31 1.35 -8.24 -16.87
N ALA A 32 0.07 -8.59 -16.99
CA ALA A 32 -0.37 -9.98 -16.90
C ALA A 32 0.18 -10.87 -18.01
N ALA A 33 0.37 -10.33 -19.20
CA ALA A 33 0.83 -11.10 -20.36
C ALA A 33 2.35 -11.19 -20.43
N SER A 34 3.05 -10.06 -20.26
CA SER A 34 4.51 -9.97 -20.44
C SER A 34 5.30 -10.13 -19.16
N GLY A 35 4.66 -9.94 -18.00
CA GLY A 35 5.36 -9.89 -16.72
C GLY A 35 6.17 -8.62 -16.50
N THR A 36 6.09 -7.64 -17.42
CA THR A 36 6.87 -6.40 -17.33
C THR A 36 6.48 -5.66 -16.05
N PRO A 37 7.46 -5.35 -15.17
CA PRO A 37 7.19 -4.61 -13.94
C PRO A 37 6.89 -3.15 -14.22
N TYR A 38 6.04 -2.57 -13.39
CA TYR A 38 5.68 -1.16 -13.46
C TYR A 38 5.68 -0.57 -12.07
N LEU A 39 6.24 0.63 -11.91
CA LEU A 39 6.43 1.27 -10.61
C LEU A 39 6.01 2.73 -10.68
N VAL A 40 5.10 3.14 -9.81
CA VAL A 40 4.63 4.53 -9.73
C VAL A 40 4.47 4.95 -8.27
N PRO A 41 4.62 6.26 -7.97
CA PRO A 41 4.23 6.79 -6.67
C PRO A 41 2.72 7.07 -6.66
N LEU A 42 2.05 6.65 -5.60
CA LEU A 42 0.63 6.96 -5.38
C LEU A 42 0.40 7.29 -3.91
N SER A 43 -0.58 8.17 -3.68
CA SER A 43 -1.05 8.43 -2.32
C SER A 43 -1.99 7.32 -1.85
N PHE A 44 -2.04 7.12 -0.54
CA PHE A 44 -2.88 6.05 0.01
C PHE A 44 -3.58 6.48 1.30
N LEU A 45 -4.68 5.81 1.58
CA LEU A 45 -5.38 5.87 2.87
C LEU A 45 -5.32 4.49 3.52
N TRP A 46 -4.84 4.43 4.76
CA TRP A 46 -4.92 3.24 5.59
C TRP A 46 -6.21 3.29 6.41
N ASP A 47 -7.03 2.25 6.34
CA ASP A 47 -8.32 2.19 7.05
C ASP A 47 -8.28 1.30 8.30
N GLY A 48 -7.10 0.87 8.74
CA GLY A 48 -6.92 -0.03 9.86
C GLY A 48 -6.73 -1.50 9.46
N GLY A 49 -6.98 -1.84 8.21
CA GLY A 49 -6.84 -3.23 7.72
C GLY A 49 -6.47 -3.32 6.26
N SER A 50 -6.68 -2.27 5.48
CA SER A 50 -6.35 -2.24 4.06
C SER A 50 -5.85 -0.87 3.63
N LEU A 51 -5.23 -0.83 2.44
CA LEU A 51 -4.82 0.42 1.82
C LEU A 51 -5.78 0.74 0.67
N LEU A 52 -6.20 2.00 0.60
CA LEU A 52 -7.00 2.50 -0.51
C LEU A 52 -6.11 3.40 -1.37
N ILE A 53 -6.02 3.10 -2.65
CA ILE A 53 -5.34 3.94 -3.64
C ILE A 53 -6.33 4.32 -4.73
N ALA A 54 -6.01 5.35 -5.50
CA ALA A 54 -6.83 5.77 -6.64
C ALA A 54 -5.94 6.04 -7.84
N THR A 55 -6.37 5.56 -9.00
CA THR A 55 -5.65 5.74 -10.26
C THR A 55 -6.66 5.60 -11.41
N PRO A 56 -6.39 6.17 -12.59
CA PRO A 56 -7.24 5.90 -13.75
C PRO A 56 -7.31 4.40 -14.04
N SER A 57 -8.51 3.88 -14.26
CA SER A 57 -8.69 2.45 -14.58
C SER A 57 -7.95 2.03 -15.84
N SER A 58 -7.74 2.97 -16.76
CA SER A 58 -7.02 2.73 -18.02
C SER A 58 -5.51 2.91 -17.92
N SER A 59 -4.98 3.38 -16.80
CA SER A 59 -3.53 3.48 -16.59
C SER A 59 -2.88 2.09 -16.56
N PRO A 60 -1.57 1.99 -16.83
CA PRO A 60 -0.88 0.69 -16.67
C PRO A 60 -1.08 0.08 -15.28
N THR A 61 -0.98 0.88 -14.23
CA THR A 61 -1.23 0.42 -12.86
C THR A 61 -2.66 -0.09 -12.70
N GLY A 62 -3.65 0.68 -13.15
CA GLY A 62 -5.06 0.29 -13.08
C GLY A 62 -5.34 -1.00 -13.82
N GLN A 63 -4.81 -1.16 -15.02
CA GLN A 63 -4.97 -2.37 -15.82
C GLN A 63 -4.29 -3.58 -15.18
N ASN A 64 -3.07 -3.40 -14.66
CA ASN A 64 -2.33 -4.47 -14.01
C ASN A 64 -3.03 -4.95 -12.73
N LEU A 65 -3.54 -4.02 -11.92
CA LEU A 65 -4.31 -4.35 -10.72
C LEU A 65 -5.57 -5.15 -11.06
N GLN A 66 -6.30 -4.76 -12.10
CA GLN A 66 -7.50 -5.47 -12.54
C GLN A 66 -7.18 -6.86 -13.09
N SER A 67 -6.09 -6.98 -13.84
CA SER A 67 -5.75 -8.22 -14.53
C SER A 67 -5.11 -9.26 -13.63
N THR A 68 -4.19 -8.85 -12.75
CA THR A 68 -3.42 -9.79 -11.91
C THR A 68 -3.98 -9.93 -10.50
N GLY A 69 -4.62 -8.89 -9.99
CA GLY A 69 -5.06 -8.85 -8.59
C GLY A 69 -3.91 -8.82 -7.58
N LYS A 70 -2.68 -8.54 -8.03
CA LYS A 70 -1.47 -8.57 -7.21
C LYS A 70 -0.78 -7.21 -7.20
N VAL A 71 -0.19 -6.87 -6.04
CA VAL A 71 0.47 -5.59 -5.86
C VAL A 71 1.58 -5.69 -4.81
N ARG A 72 2.61 -4.88 -4.95
CA ARG A 72 3.59 -4.64 -3.89
C ARG A 72 3.66 -3.14 -3.63
N VAL A 73 3.76 -2.80 -2.34
CA VAL A 73 3.77 -1.41 -1.89
C VAL A 73 4.97 -1.20 -0.98
N GLY A 74 5.76 -0.18 -1.29
CA GLY A 74 6.90 0.24 -0.48
C GLY A 74 6.63 1.60 0.15
N ILE A 75 6.82 1.71 1.46
CA ILE A 75 6.56 2.93 2.21
C ILE A 75 7.80 3.30 3.00
N GLY A 76 8.15 4.58 2.99
CA GLY A 76 9.27 5.11 3.74
C GLY A 76 10.59 5.09 2.99
N PRO A 77 11.65 5.61 3.62
CA PRO A 77 12.98 5.62 3.02
C PRO A 77 13.55 4.22 2.92
N THR A 78 14.50 4.03 2.01
CA THR A 78 15.09 2.70 1.75
C THR A 78 15.82 2.11 2.95
N ARG A 79 16.18 2.92 3.94
CA ARG A 79 16.85 2.48 5.17
C ARG A 79 15.91 2.47 6.39
N ASP A 80 14.62 2.56 6.15
CA ASP A 80 13.57 2.42 7.16
C ASP A 80 12.27 2.06 6.42
N LEU A 81 12.22 0.85 5.92
CA LEU A 81 11.27 0.42 4.90
C LEU A 81 10.14 -0.40 5.48
N VAL A 82 8.94 -0.15 4.99
CA VAL A 82 7.79 -1.05 5.11
C VAL A 82 7.47 -1.58 3.71
N LEU A 83 7.49 -2.89 3.56
CA LEU A 83 7.21 -3.56 2.29
C LEU A 83 5.99 -4.45 2.45
N ILE A 84 4.99 -4.25 1.60
CA ILE A 84 3.71 -4.96 1.66
C ILE A 84 3.49 -5.72 0.36
N GLU A 85 3.18 -7.01 0.47
CA GLU A 85 2.61 -7.79 -0.63
C GLU A 85 1.12 -7.87 -0.39
N GLY A 86 0.34 -7.47 -1.39
CA GLY A 86 -1.11 -7.39 -1.24
C GLY A 86 -1.86 -7.97 -2.42
N THR A 87 -3.16 -8.11 -2.21
CA THR A 87 -4.12 -8.50 -3.23
C THR A 87 -5.17 -7.41 -3.41
N VAL A 88 -5.71 -7.31 -4.62
CA VAL A 88 -6.78 -6.36 -4.92
C VAL A 88 -8.12 -6.95 -4.48
N GLY A 89 -8.83 -6.21 -3.67
CA GLY A 89 -10.21 -6.53 -3.28
C GLY A 89 -11.20 -5.70 -4.09
N GLU A 90 -11.90 -4.80 -3.42
CA GLU A 90 -12.90 -3.95 -4.07
C GLU A 90 -12.26 -2.96 -5.03
N ILE A 91 -12.92 -2.79 -6.18
CA ILE A 91 -12.61 -1.74 -7.15
C ILE A 91 -13.88 -0.92 -7.31
N LEU A 92 -13.80 0.37 -7.01
CA LEU A 92 -14.95 1.26 -7.02
C LEU A 92 -14.68 2.42 -7.98
N ALA A 93 -15.57 2.65 -8.94
CA ALA A 93 -15.51 3.85 -9.75
C ALA A 93 -15.55 5.08 -8.82
N ALA A 94 -14.69 6.06 -9.07
CA ALA A 94 -14.56 7.20 -8.18
C ALA A 94 -15.90 7.96 -8.01
N ALA A 95 -16.72 8.02 -9.06
CA ALA A 95 -18.02 8.67 -9.01
C ALA A 95 -19.06 7.92 -8.16
N GLU A 96 -18.80 6.65 -7.82
CA GLU A 96 -19.74 5.77 -7.12
C GLU A 96 -19.30 5.44 -5.70
N VAL A 97 -18.14 5.94 -5.25
CA VAL A 97 -17.64 5.65 -3.91
C VAL A 97 -18.57 6.28 -2.85
N PRO A 98 -18.81 5.60 -1.71
CA PRO A 98 -19.54 6.22 -0.61
C PRO A 98 -18.85 7.50 -0.13
N ASP A 99 -19.66 8.53 0.21
CA ASP A 99 -19.14 9.84 0.59
C ASP A 99 -18.11 9.77 1.73
N GLU A 100 -18.34 8.94 2.75
CA GLU A 100 -17.42 8.78 3.88
C GLU A 100 -16.04 8.34 3.43
N VAL A 101 -15.97 7.40 2.48
CA VAL A 101 -14.72 6.86 1.96
C VAL A 101 -14.00 7.90 1.11
N GLY A 102 -14.72 8.54 0.20
CA GLY A 102 -14.17 9.60 -0.66
C GLY A 102 -13.69 10.80 0.14
N ASP A 103 -14.44 11.21 1.16
CA ASP A 103 -14.06 12.32 2.04
C ASP A 103 -12.82 11.98 2.86
N ALA A 104 -12.74 10.76 3.41
CA ALA A 104 -11.59 10.31 4.18
C ALA A 104 -10.31 10.24 3.31
N PHE A 105 -10.43 9.75 2.09
CA PHE A 105 -9.31 9.70 1.16
C PHE A 105 -8.82 11.11 0.81
N ALA A 106 -9.72 12.01 0.49
CA ALA A 106 -9.38 13.39 0.16
C ALA A 106 -8.73 14.12 1.34
N ALA A 107 -9.25 13.91 2.55
CA ALA A 107 -8.70 14.52 3.76
C ALA A 107 -7.29 14.04 4.06
N LYS A 108 -7.02 12.73 3.89
CA LYS A 108 -5.70 12.14 4.16
C LYS A 108 -4.68 12.53 3.10
N THR A 109 -5.06 12.44 1.83
CA THR A 109 -4.11 12.54 0.71
C THR A 109 -4.01 13.93 0.10
N GLY A 110 -5.01 14.79 0.32
CA GLY A 110 -5.11 16.07 -0.36
C GLY A 110 -5.56 15.96 -1.82
N PHE A 111 -5.98 14.77 -2.27
CA PHE A 111 -6.39 14.49 -3.64
C PHE A 111 -7.78 13.88 -3.66
N ASP A 112 -8.68 14.43 -4.49
CA ASP A 112 -10.04 13.95 -4.63
C ASP A 112 -10.32 13.48 -6.07
N PRO A 113 -10.20 12.19 -6.37
CA PRO A 113 -10.42 11.68 -7.71
C PRO A 113 -11.89 11.67 -8.15
N ARG A 114 -12.83 11.93 -7.23
CA ARG A 114 -14.27 11.96 -7.57
C ARG A 114 -14.61 13.04 -8.60
N GLN A 115 -13.76 14.07 -8.71
CA GLN A 115 -13.94 15.16 -9.66
C GLN A 115 -13.33 14.85 -11.03
N LEU A 116 -12.67 13.71 -11.18
CA LEU A 116 -11.92 13.35 -12.39
C LEU A 116 -12.57 12.16 -13.10
N THR A 117 -12.58 12.21 -14.43
CA THR A 117 -13.16 11.14 -15.25
C THR A 117 -12.22 9.93 -15.30
N GLY A 118 -12.80 8.73 -15.15
CA GLY A 118 -12.09 7.47 -15.40
C GLY A 118 -11.25 6.95 -14.23
N TYR A 119 -11.26 7.61 -13.08
CA TYR A 119 -10.58 7.12 -11.89
C TYR A 119 -11.39 6.05 -11.17
N SER A 120 -10.68 5.10 -10.58
CA SER A 120 -11.22 4.13 -9.65
C SER A 120 -10.41 4.10 -8.38
N TYR A 121 -11.06 3.74 -7.28
CA TYR A 121 -10.40 3.37 -6.03
C TYR A 121 -10.16 1.86 -6.05
N PHE A 122 -8.99 1.46 -5.58
CA PHE A 122 -8.60 0.06 -5.45
C PHE A 122 -8.28 -0.19 -3.98
N ARG A 123 -8.97 -1.15 -3.38
CA ARG A 123 -8.71 -1.56 -2.01
C ARG A 123 -7.70 -2.69 -2.03
N LEU A 124 -6.57 -2.48 -1.38
CA LEU A 124 -5.46 -3.43 -1.34
C LEU A 124 -5.42 -4.11 0.02
N HIS A 125 -5.52 -5.42 0.02
CA HIS A 125 -5.48 -6.21 1.25
C HIS A 125 -4.08 -6.76 1.48
N PRO A 126 -3.38 -6.32 2.53
CA PRO A 126 -2.07 -6.85 2.86
C PRO A 126 -2.14 -8.35 3.13
N GLN A 127 -1.21 -9.09 2.55
CA GLN A 127 -1.04 -10.52 2.79
C GLN A 127 0.25 -10.81 3.53
N ARG A 128 1.33 -10.12 3.16
CA ARG A 128 2.62 -10.22 3.82
C ARG A 128 3.15 -8.82 4.03
N LEU A 129 3.71 -8.58 5.21
CA LEU A 129 4.30 -7.29 5.54
C LEU A 129 5.65 -7.52 6.20
N GLN A 130 6.65 -6.78 5.73
CA GLN A 130 7.99 -6.78 6.27
C GLN A 130 8.39 -5.35 6.61
N ALA A 131 9.14 -5.17 7.70
CA ALA A 131 9.68 -3.87 8.07
C ALA A 131 11.07 -4.03 8.65
N TRP A 132 12.02 -3.25 8.16
CA TRP A 132 13.39 -3.25 8.67
C TRP A 132 14.11 -1.96 8.28
N ARG A 133 15.17 -1.64 9.03
CA ARG A 133 16.03 -0.47 8.80
C ARG A 133 17.35 -0.88 8.20
N GLU A 134 18.12 -1.65 8.94
CA GLU A 134 19.48 -2.07 8.57
C GLU A 134 19.58 -3.60 8.51
N ALA A 135 20.72 -4.11 8.06
CA ALA A 135 20.94 -5.54 7.88
C ALA A 135 20.74 -6.35 9.18
N ASN A 136 20.98 -5.73 10.34
CA ASN A 136 20.79 -6.39 11.64
C ASN A 136 19.31 -6.59 12.00
N GLU A 137 18.38 -6.09 11.18
CA GLU A 137 16.95 -6.30 11.37
C GLU A 137 16.34 -7.22 10.31
N LEU A 138 17.15 -7.86 9.48
CA LEU A 138 16.66 -8.81 8.47
C LEU A 138 16.04 -10.04 9.11
N GLU A 139 16.57 -10.50 10.22
CA GLU A 139 15.92 -11.52 11.04
C GLU A 139 14.65 -10.93 11.66
N ASP A 140 13.58 -11.70 11.69
CA ASP A 140 12.27 -11.30 12.23
C ASP A 140 11.63 -10.07 11.54
N ARG A 141 12.05 -9.75 10.31
CA ARG A 141 11.46 -8.62 9.59
C ARG A 141 10.02 -8.84 9.14
N GLU A 142 9.59 -10.10 9.07
CA GLU A 142 8.23 -10.43 8.66
C GLU A 142 7.27 -10.25 9.82
N LEU A 143 6.37 -9.26 9.71
CA LEU A 143 5.41 -8.90 10.74
C LEU A 143 4.00 -9.44 10.45
N MET A 144 3.72 -9.80 9.19
CA MET A 144 2.44 -10.34 8.76
C MET A 144 2.66 -11.41 7.70
N ARG A 145 1.87 -12.48 7.77
CA ARG A 145 1.83 -13.55 6.78
C ARG A 145 0.40 -14.05 6.63
N GLY A 146 -0.03 -14.30 5.38
CA GLY A 146 -1.40 -14.76 5.12
C GLY A 146 -2.47 -13.79 5.60
N GLY A 147 -2.17 -12.50 5.61
CA GLY A 147 -3.09 -11.47 6.07
C GLY A 147 -3.21 -11.34 7.59
N ARG A 148 -2.36 -12.03 8.35
CA ARG A 148 -2.42 -12.03 9.82
C ARG A 148 -1.14 -11.51 10.42
N TRP A 149 -1.26 -10.62 11.40
CA TRP A 149 -0.13 -10.16 12.19
C TRP A 149 0.47 -11.33 12.97
N ARG A 150 1.79 -11.37 13.00
CA ARG A 150 2.55 -12.39 13.72
C ARG A 150 3.04 -11.93 15.10
N VAL A 151 2.85 -10.67 15.36
CA VAL A 151 3.25 -10.04 16.63
C VAL A 151 2.15 -9.10 17.10
#